data_8e55d9cce3ff1c8f60708df31a8b77c4
#
_entry.id   8e55d9cce3ff1c8f60708df31a8b77c4
#
_cell.length_a   1.000
_cell.length_b   1.000
_cell.length_c   1.000
_cell.angle_alpha   90.00
_cell.angle_beta   90.00
_cell.angle_gamma   90.00
#
_symmetry.space_group_name_H-M   'P 1'
#
loop_
_entity.id
_entity.type
_entity.pdbx_description
1 polymer ?
#
loop_
_entity_poly.entity_id
_entity_poly.type
_entity_poly.pdbx_seq_one_letter_code
_entity_poly.pdbx_strand_id
1 'polypeptide(L)'
;MLDVVDLSRLQFALTALYHFIFVPLTLGLSFVLVIMETIYVKTGKEVYKDMTKFWGKLFGINFALGVTTGIIMEFQFGTNWSYYSHYVGDIFGAPLAIEALLAFFLESTFVGLFFFGWDRLTKGKHLLATYCVAFGSNLSAMWILVANGWMQHPVAAEFNFETVRMEMTSFLDLWLDPVAQSKFLHTLTAGYSTGAMFVLGISAFYLLKGRDISFAKRSFSVAATFGFIAASAVLIMGDESGYDIGKAQPVKLAAMEAEFETHPAPAPFHPVAIPNTAEMKNDFAIEIPYLGGLIATRSLDTEIVGLKEIQAKNEGRVRNGMVAYDLFTQLKAEKKSAGQVNPETKAKFDEVKGDLGFGLLLKRYTDKVVDATDEQIKQAARDTIPNVGPNFWAFRGMLAAGGLIILLTFGAFVQNLRNKVTSSRLLLKALLWGIPLPFLAIEFGWFLAEFGRQPWAIYEVLPVGVSASNLSVGDLWFSIGLICVLYFFFIIAEMYLMFKYARLGPSALKTGKYYFEQSSK
;
A
#
# COMPACT_ATOMS: atom_id res chain seq x y z
N MET A 1 -17.21 -4.99 23.76
CA MET A 1 -16.88 -6.29 23.11
C MET A 1 -16.77 -5.97 21.63
N LEU A 2 -15.74 -6.45 20.93
CA LEU A 2 -15.59 -6.20 19.49
C LEU A 2 -16.74 -6.85 18.74
N ASP A 3 -17.35 -6.12 17.81
CA ASP A 3 -18.43 -6.62 16.96
C ASP A 3 -17.90 -7.30 15.68
N VAL A 4 -18.80 -7.77 14.82
CA VAL A 4 -18.44 -8.45 13.55
C VAL A 4 -17.64 -7.53 12.63
N VAL A 5 -17.97 -6.25 12.57
CA VAL A 5 -17.28 -5.27 11.73
C VAL A 5 -15.86 -5.02 12.25
N ASP A 6 -15.70 -4.84 13.55
CA ASP A 6 -14.40 -4.62 14.19
C ASP A 6 -13.47 -5.83 13.99
N LEU A 7 -14.00 -7.06 14.15
CA LEU A 7 -13.23 -8.28 13.95
C LEU A 7 -12.87 -8.50 12.48
N SER A 8 -13.79 -8.24 11.56
CA SER A 8 -13.50 -8.32 10.11
C SER A 8 -12.41 -7.31 9.70
N ARG A 9 -12.45 -6.08 10.25
CA ARG A 9 -11.40 -5.07 10.06
C ARG A 9 -10.06 -5.54 10.62
N LEU A 10 -10.06 -6.08 11.84
CA LEU A 10 -8.85 -6.61 12.48
C LEU A 10 -8.24 -7.74 11.64
N GLN A 11 -9.05 -8.68 11.18
CA GLN A 11 -8.59 -9.79 10.35
C GLN A 11 -7.97 -9.30 9.04
N PHE A 12 -8.64 -8.38 8.35
CA PHE A 12 -8.13 -7.81 7.10
C PHE A 12 -6.85 -7.02 7.32
N ALA A 13 -6.79 -6.18 8.36
CA ALA A 13 -5.61 -5.40 8.69
C ALA A 13 -4.39 -6.30 9.00
N LEU A 14 -4.57 -7.35 9.81
CA LEU A 14 -3.51 -8.31 10.10
C LEU A 14 -3.00 -9.01 8.83
N THR A 15 -3.92 -9.41 7.95
CA THR A 15 -3.56 -10.07 6.69
C THR A 15 -2.83 -9.11 5.75
N ALA A 16 -3.33 -7.89 5.58
CA ALA A 16 -2.76 -6.89 4.69
C ALA A 16 -1.36 -6.45 5.14
N LEU A 17 -1.19 -6.07 6.41
CA LEU A 17 0.12 -5.68 6.95
C LEU A 17 1.14 -6.84 6.83
N TYR A 18 0.71 -8.07 7.12
CA TYR A 18 1.60 -9.22 6.94
C TYR A 18 1.98 -9.44 5.48
N HIS A 19 1.04 -9.32 4.54
CA HIS A 19 1.30 -9.46 3.09
C HIS A 19 2.26 -8.38 2.58
N PHE A 20 2.16 -7.15 3.08
CA PHE A 20 3.01 -6.03 2.67
C PHE A 20 4.48 -6.17 3.10
N ILE A 21 4.83 -7.12 3.98
CA ILE A 21 6.22 -7.48 4.24
C ILE A 21 6.87 -8.11 2.98
N PHE A 22 6.13 -8.88 2.20
CA PHE A 22 6.66 -9.64 1.05
C PHE A 22 6.65 -8.87 -0.26
N VAL A 23 5.58 -8.13 -0.53
CA VAL A 23 5.36 -7.44 -1.81
C VAL A 23 6.50 -6.49 -2.18
N PRO A 24 6.94 -5.56 -1.31
CA PRO A 24 7.98 -4.59 -1.66
C PRO A 24 9.31 -5.25 -2.00
N LEU A 25 9.65 -6.31 -1.26
CA LEU A 25 10.89 -7.04 -1.51
C LEU A 25 10.83 -7.81 -2.85
N THR A 26 9.67 -8.39 -3.20
CA THR A 26 9.43 -9.00 -4.50
C THR A 26 9.62 -7.99 -5.64
N LEU A 27 8.97 -6.82 -5.55
CA LEU A 27 9.07 -5.78 -6.55
C LEU A 27 10.52 -5.30 -6.74
N GLY A 28 11.22 -5.03 -5.65
CA GLY A 28 12.58 -4.51 -5.70
C GLY A 28 13.60 -5.55 -6.17
N LEU A 29 13.54 -6.77 -5.65
CA LEU A 29 14.46 -7.84 -6.06
C LEU A 29 14.28 -8.24 -7.51
N SER A 30 13.06 -8.29 -8.05
CA SER A 30 12.80 -8.65 -9.43
C SER A 30 13.60 -7.76 -10.42
N PHE A 31 13.61 -6.44 -10.20
CA PHE A 31 14.39 -5.51 -11.03
C PHE A 31 15.90 -5.57 -10.78
N VAL A 32 16.33 -5.80 -9.54
CA VAL A 32 17.75 -6.05 -9.24
C VAL A 32 18.25 -7.28 -10.00
N LEU A 33 17.44 -8.35 -10.08
CA LEU A 33 17.75 -9.55 -10.85
C LEU A 33 17.87 -9.25 -12.36
N VAL A 34 16.93 -8.49 -12.91
CA VAL A 34 16.98 -8.03 -14.32
C VAL A 34 18.29 -7.30 -14.62
N ILE A 35 18.69 -6.36 -13.74
CA ILE A 35 19.93 -5.59 -13.92
C ILE A 35 21.14 -6.52 -13.89
N MET A 36 21.24 -7.40 -12.89
CA MET A 36 22.37 -8.32 -12.73
C MET A 36 22.47 -9.28 -13.92
N GLU A 37 21.36 -9.86 -14.36
CA GLU A 37 21.35 -10.77 -15.49
C GLU A 37 21.62 -10.06 -16.82
N THR A 38 21.13 -8.83 -17.01
CA THR A 38 21.46 -8.01 -18.18
C THR A 38 22.98 -7.79 -18.28
N ILE A 39 23.64 -7.51 -17.15
CA ILE A 39 25.10 -7.36 -17.11
C ILE A 39 25.79 -8.69 -17.45
N TYR A 40 25.28 -9.82 -16.93
CA TYR A 40 25.78 -11.15 -17.29
C TYR A 40 25.70 -11.42 -18.79
N VAL A 41 24.54 -11.19 -19.40
CA VAL A 41 24.32 -11.44 -20.83
C VAL A 41 25.23 -10.58 -21.71
N LYS A 42 25.39 -9.29 -21.33
CA LYS A 42 26.25 -8.34 -22.07
C LYS A 42 27.74 -8.59 -21.90
N THR A 43 28.17 -9.01 -20.70
CA THR A 43 29.62 -9.10 -20.39
C THR A 43 30.17 -10.52 -20.38
N GLY A 44 29.31 -11.53 -20.33
CA GLY A 44 29.68 -12.95 -20.17
C GLY A 44 30.33 -13.31 -18.83
N LYS A 45 30.41 -12.39 -17.86
CA LYS A 45 31.09 -12.63 -16.57
C LYS A 45 30.22 -13.51 -15.66
N GLU A 46 30.65 -14.72 -15.36
CA GLU A 46 29.93 -15.71 -14.55
C GLU A 46 29.53 -15.19 -13.15
N VAL A 47 30.29 -14.26 -12.58
CA VAL A 47 29.94 -13.67 -11.28
C VAL A 47 28.56 -13.04 -11.26
N TYR A 48 28.11 -12.44 -12.35
CA TYR A 48 26.77 -11.86 -12.43
C TYR A 48 25.68 -12.91 -12.58
N LYS A 49 25.99 -14.05 -13.20
CA LYS A 49 25.11 -15.23 -13.19
C LYS A 49 24.95 -15.79 -11.78
N ASP A 50 26.05 -15.91 -11.04
CA ASP A 50 26.03 -16.35 -9.66
C ASP A 50 25.24 -15.37 -8.77
N MET A 51 25.40 -14.05 -9.00
CA MET A 51 24.60 -13.03 -8.34
C MET A 51 23.12 -13.22 -8.63
N THR A 52 22.72 -13.36 -9.89
CA THR A 52 21.32 -13.56 -10.28
C THR A 52 20.75 -14.83 -9.64
N LYS A 53 21.49 -15.93 -9.63
CA LYS A 53 21.06 -17.17 -8.97
C LYS A 53 20.93 -17.03 -7.45
N PHE A 54 21.87 -16.37 -6.79
CA PHE A 54 21.85 -16.18 -5.35
C PHE A 54 20.68 -15.28 -4.90
N TRP A 55 20.59 -14.08 -5.47
CA TRP A 55 19.52 -13.14 -5.16
C TRP A 55 18.17 -13.67 -5.62
N GLY A 56 18.14 -14.42 -6.74
CA GLY A 56 16.95 -15.13 -7.22
C GLY A 56 16.45 -16.19 -6.24
N LYS A 57 17.33 -16.87 -5.52
CA LYS A 57 16.92 -17.81 -4.48
C LYS A 57 16.21 -17.11 -3.32
N LEU A 58 16.74 -15.98 -2.85
CA LEU A 58 16.10 -15.17 -1.80
C LEU A 58 14.78 -14.57 -2.31
N PHE A 59 14.76 -14.08 -3.54
CA PHE A 59 13.54 -13.67 -4.21
C PHE A 59 12.47 -14.76 -4.19
N GLY A 60 12.83 -16.00 -4.57
CA GLY A 60 11.87 -17.11 -4.65
C GLY A 60 11.28 -17.52 -3.30
N ILE A 61 12.06 -17.46 -2.21
CA ILE A 61 11.57 -17.71 -0.85
C ILE A 61 10.49 -16.66 -0.50
N ASN A 62 10.81 -15.39 -0.67
CA ASN A 62 9.90 -14.27 -0.41
C ASN A 62 8.66 -14.30 -1.31
N PHE A 63 8.86 -14.57 -2.59
CA PHE A 63 7.80 -14.64 -3.59
C PHE A 63 6.73 -15.69 -3.27
N ALA A 64 7.17 -16.91 -2.86
CA ALA A 64 6.24 -17.99 -2.53
C ALA A 64 5.29 -17.61 -1.38
N LEU A 65 5.79 -16.90 -0.36
CA LEU A 65 4.95 -16.44 0.75
C LEU A 65 4.13 -15.21 0.36
N GLY A 66 4.68 -14.32 -0.45
CA GLY A 66 3.93 -13.18 -1.01
C GLY A 66 2.68 -13.64 -1.75
N VAL A 67 2.81 -14.60 -2.67
CA VAL A 67 1.66 -15.18 -3.40
C VAL A 67 0.66 -15.84 -2.46
N THR A 68 1.13 -16.66 -1.52
CA THR A 68 0.24 -17.37 -0.59
C THR A 68 -0.57 -16.41 0.27
N THR A 69 0.06 -15.37 0.79
CA THR A 69 -0.62 -14.37 1.64
C THR A 69 -1.53 -13.44 0.84
N GLY A 70 -1.18 -13.15 -0.42
CA GLY A 70 -2.05 -12.40 -1.35
C GLY A 70 -3.35 -13.13 -1.64
N ILE A 71 -3.28 -14.42 -1.96
CA ILE A 71 -4.46 -15.26 -2.19
C ILE A 71 -5.36 -15.29 -0.93
N ILE A 72 -4.78 -15.42 0.27
CA ILE A 72 -5.55 -15.39 1.53
C ILE A 72 -6.26 -14.03 1.70
N MET A 73 -5.60 -12.93 1.32
CA MET A 73 -6.21 -11.60 1.39
C MET A 73 -7.37 -11.45 0.40
N GLU A 74 -7.22 -11.94 -0.82
CA GLU A 74 -8.29 -11.87 -1.83
C GLU A 74 -9.53 -12.67 -1.42
N PHE A 75 -9.37 -13.85 -0.82
CA PHE A 75 -10.50 -14.63 -0.32
C PHE A 75 -11.34 -13.87 0.71
N GLN A 76 -10.77 -12.93 1.46
CA GLN A 76 -11.51 -12.15 2.45
C GLN A 76 -12.54 -11.19 1.81
N PHE A 77 -12.37 -10.80 0.56
CA PHE A 77 -13.40 -10.02 -0.15
C PHE A 77 -14.71 -10.80 -0.31
N GLY A 78 -14.64 -12.12 -0.49
CA GLY A 78 -15.83 -12.99 -0.54
C GLY A 78 -16.33 -13.43 0.83
N THR A 79 -15.42 -13.71 1.76
CA THR A 79 -15.77 -14.26 3.08
C THR A 79 -16.16 -13.19 4.10
N ASN A 80 -15.33 -12.17 4.28
CA ASN A 80 -15.51 -11.15 5.33
C ASN A 80 -16.24 -9.89 4.84
N TRP A 81 -16.18 -9.61 3.52
CA TRP A 81 -16.61 -8.36 2.91
C TRP A 81 -17.58 -8.58 1.73
N SER A 82 -18.52 -9.51 1.88
CA SER A 82 -19.44 -9.88 0.78
C SER A 82 -20.35 -8.74 0.34
N TYR A 83 -20.80 -7.89 1.25
CA TYR A 83 -21.62 -6.72 0.87
C TYR A 83 -20.78 -5.67 0.12
N TYR A 84 -19.54 -5.46 0.54
CA TYR A 84 -18.59 -4.66 -0.23
C TYR A 84 -18.43 -5.21 -1.65
N SER A 85 -18.12 -6.51 -1.78
CA SER A 85 -17.90 -7.16 -3.08
C SER A 85 -19.15 -7.13 -3.97
N HIS A 86 -20.33 -7.22 -3.38
CA HIS A 86 -21.58 -7.06 -4.12
C HIS A 86 -21.78 -5.61 -4.59
N TYR A 87 -21.49 -4.64 -3.75
CA TYR A 87 -21.75 -3.22 -4.02
C TYR A 87 -20.81 -2.63 -5.09
N VAL A 88 -19.58 -3.13 -5.18
CA VAL A 88 -18.53 -2.59 -6.08
C VAL A 88 -17.97 -3.61 -7.06
N GLY A 89 -18.57 -4.80 -7.17
CA GLY A 89 -18.03 -5.91 -7.95
C GLY A 89 -17.80 -5.58 -9.42
N ASP A 90 -18.56 -4.67 -10.00
CA ASP A 90 -18.37 -4.21 -11.37
C ASP A 90 -17.08 -3.41 -11.56
N ILE A 91 -16.71 -2.60 -10.58
CA ILE A 91 -15.57 -1.68 -10.69
C ILE A 91 -14.30 -2.32 -10.11
N PHE A 92 -14.40 -2.88 -8.90
CA PHE A 92 -13.28 -3.48 -8.20
C PHE A 92 -12.83 -4.80 -8.84
N GLY A 93 -13.80 -5.58 -9.36
CA GLY A 93 -13.55 -6.88 -9.96
C GLY A 93 -12.81 -6.82 -11.30
N ALA A 94 -12.96 -5.76 -12.10
CA ALA A 94 -12.30 -5.66 -13.40
C ALA A 94 -10.76 -5.57 -13.27
N PRO A 95 -10.16 -4.67 -12.46
CA PRO A 95 -8.72 -4.67 -12.20
C PRO A 95 -8.20 -5.98 -11.62
N LEU A 96 -8.90 -6.59 -10.66
CA LEU A 96 -8.51 -7.87 -10.07
C LEU A 96 -8.53 -9.02 -11.08
N ALA A 97 -9.54 -9.07 -11.96
CA ALA A 97 -9.62 -10.08 -13.00
C ALA A 97 -8.47 -9.94 -14.02
N ILE A 98 -8.12 -8.71 -14.41
CA ILE A 98 -6.99 -8.45 -15.30
C ILE A 98 -5.67 -8.79 -14.59
N GLU A 99 -5.53 -8.47 -13.32
CA GLU A 99 -4.40 -8.88 -12.50
C GLU A 99 -4.21 -10.39 -12.55
N ALA A 100 -5.24 -11.15 -12.19
CA ALA A 100 -5.18 -12.61 -12.15
C ALA A 100 -4.89 -13.21 -13.53
N LEU A 101 -5.61 -12.79 -14.57
CA LEU A 101 -5.51 -13.38 -15.90
C LEU A 101 -4.26 -12.96 -16.68
N LEU A 102 -3.74 -11.77 -16.47
CA LEU A 102 -2.60 -11.26 -17.21
C LEU A 102 -1.33 -11.25 -16.36
N ALA A 103 -1.34 -10.56 -15.23
CA ALA A 103 -0.14 -10.34 -14.45
C ALA A 103 0.29 -11.61 -13.70
N PHE A 104 -0.59 -12.24 -12.94
CA PHE A 104 -0.28 -13.44 -12.16
C PHE A 104 0.06 -14.64 -13.06
N PHE A 105 -0.66 -14.87 -14.16
CA PHE A 105 -0.31 -15.94 -15.11
C PHE A 105 1.04 -15.68 -15.80
N LEU A 106 1.34 -14.43 -16.16
CA LEU A 106 2.65 -14.07 -16.69
C LEU A 106 3.75 -14.38 -15.67
N GLU A 107 3.58 -13.90 -14.44
CA GLU A 107 4.54 -14.07 -13.36
C GLU A 107 4.76 -15.55 -13.01
N SER A 108 3.71 -16.30 -12.73
CA SER A 108 3.80 -17.71 -12.33
C SER A 108 4.39 -18.60 -13.42
N THR A 109 4.07 -18.35 -14.70
CA THR A 109 4.65 -19.08 -15.82
C THR A 109 6.16 -18.82 -15.94
N PHE A 110 6.57 -17.56 -15.88
CA PHE A 110 7.98 -17.21 -16.09
C PHE A 110 8.86 -17.41 -14.87
N VAL A 111 8.31 -17.43 -13.66
CA VAL A 111 9.04 -17.81 -12.44
C VAL A 111 9.59 -19.25 -12.57
N GLY A 112 8.79 -20.20 -13.09
CA GLY A 112 9.25 -21.54 -13.37
C GLY A 112 10.42 -21.57 -14.37
N LEU A 113 10.35 -20.79 -15.45
CA LEU A 113 11.43 -20.67 -16.43
C LEU A 113 12.67 -19.96 -15.86
N PHE A 114 12.50 -18.98 -14.99
CA PHE A 114 13.60 -18.31 -14.30
C PHE A 114 14.40 -19.29 -13.43
N PHE A 115 13.74 -20.15 -12.64
CA PHE A 115 14.45 -21.08 -11.76
C PHE A 115 15.02 -22.31 -12.50
N PHE A 116 14.29 -22.87 -13.45
CA PHE A 116 14.64 -24.15 -14.11
C PHE A 116 15.15 -23.99 -15.53
N GLY A 117 15.23 -22.76 -16.05
CA GLY A 117 15.63 -22.47 -17.43
C GLY A 117 17.13 -22.33 -17.68
N TRP A 118 17.97 -22.23 -16.64
CA TRP A 118 19.41 -21.92 -16.77
C TRP A 118 20.20 -22.83 -17.71
N ASP A 119 19.87 -24.10 -17.74
CA ASP A 119 20.55 -25.10 -18.57
C ASP A 119 19.74 -25.49 -19.83
N ARG A 120 18.52 -24.93 -19.99
CA ARG A 120 17.59 -25.25 -21.09
C ARG A 120 17.40 -24.08 -22.07
N LEU A 121 17.57 -22.85 -21.61
CA LEU A 121 17.36 -21.64 -22.38
C LEU A 121 18.70 -21.02 -22.78
N THR A 122 18.71 -20.35 -23.94
CA THR A 122 19.83 -19.45 -24.26
C THR A 122 19.85 -18.26 -23.31
N LYS A 123 21.03 -17.65 -23.11
CA LYS A 123 21.20 -16.49 -22.21
C LYS A 123 20.15 -15.40 -22.46
N GLY A 124 19.87 -15.06 -23.74
CA GLY A 124 18.87 -14.06 -24.08
C GLY A 124 17.43 -14.47 -23.77
N LYS A 125 17.06 -15.74 -23.99
CA LYS A 125 15.73 -16.25 -23.64
C LYS A 125 15.52 -16.32 -22.12
N HIS A 126 16.58 -16.67 -21.36
CA HIS A 126 16.51 -16.67 -19.90
C HIS A 126 16.35 -15.24 -19.35
N LEU A 127 17.12 -14.28 -19.89
CA LEU A 127 16.96 -12.87 -19.56
C LEU A 127 15.53 -12.36 -19.86
N LEU A 128 14.96 -12.77 -20.99
CA LEU A 128 13.56 -12.43 -21.31
C LEU A 128 12.60 -13.00 -20.25
N ALA A 129 12.82 -14.24 -19.79
CA ALA A 129 12.01 -14.81 -18.71
C ALA A 129 12.13 -13.98 -17.42
N THR A 130 13.33 -13.52 -17.07
CA THR A 130 13.55 -12.64 -15.90
C THR A 130 12.85 -11.29 -16.06
N TYR A 131 12.86 -10.69 -17.25
CA TYR A 131 12.08 -9.49 -17.56
C TYR A 131 10.57 -9.74 -17.41
N CYS A 132 10.07 -10.88 -17.89
CA CYS A 132 8.65 -11.23 -17.76
C CYS A 132 8.22 -11.40 -16.29
N VAL A 133 9.07 -12.00 -15.45
CA VAL A 133 8.81 -12.08 -13.99
C VAL A 133 8.73 -10.68 -13.39
N ALA A 134 9.74 -9.85 -13.63
CA ALA A 134 9.77 -8.49 -13.09
C ALA A 134 8.58 -7.64 -13.59
N PHE A 135 8.28 -7.73 -14.86
CA PHE A 135 7.15 -7.01 -15.45
C PHE A 135 5.80 -7.52 -14.91
N GLY A 136 5.64 -8.84 -14.78
CA GLY A 136 4.45 -9.47 -14.21
C GLY A 136 4.18 -8.98 -12.78
N SER A 137 5.19 -9.04 -11.90
CA SER A 137 5.07 -8.55 -10.51
C SER A 137 4.68 -7.07 -10.43
N ASN A 138 5.27 -6.23 -11.30
CA ASN A 138 4.96 -4.80 -11.32
C ASN A 138 3.58 -4.51 -11.91
N LEU A 139 3.15 -5.28 -12.90
CA LEU A 139 1.83 -5.19 -13.51
C LEU A 139 0.75 -5.64 -12.52
N SER A 140 1.01 -6.70 -11.73
CA SER A 140 0.15 -7.12 -10.63
C SER A 140 -0.05 -5.97 -9.63
N ALA A 141 1.04 -5.38 -9.15
CA ALA A 141 0.98 -4.23 -8.25
C ALA A 141 0.19 -3.06 -8.85
N MET A 142 0.31 -2.79 -10.15
CA MET A 142 -0.44 -1.72 -10.80
C MET A 142 -1.95 -1.96 -10.72
N TRP A 143 -2.43 -3.15 -11.07
CA TRP A 143 -3.87 -3.44 -11.07
C TRP A 143 -4.48 -3.42 -9.68
N ILE A 144 -3.77 -3.99 -8.69
CA ILE A 144 -4.20 -3.93 -7.28
C ILE A 144 -4.26 -2.48 -6.79
N LEU A 145 -3.29 -1.65 -7.18
CA LEU A 145 -3.26 -0.24 -6.75
C LEU A 145 -4.25 0.64 -7.50
N VAL A 146 -4.65 0.30 -8.72
CA VAL A 146 -5.79 0.93 -9.40
C VAL A 146 -7.08 0.64 -8.63
N ALA A 147 -7.32 -0.62 -8.25
CA ALA A 147 -8.48 -0.99 -7.44
C ALA A 147 -8.49 -0.28 -6.08
N ASN A 148 -7.35 -0.27 -5.38
CA ASN A 148 -7.23 0.42 -4.09
C ASN A 148 -7.28 1.95 -4.23
N GLY A 149 -6.75 2.53 -5.31
CA GLY A 149 -6.82 3.95 -5.64
C GLY A 149 -8.27 4.40 -5.80
N TRP A 150 -9.08 3.60 -6.48
CA TRP A 150 -10.52 3.86 -6.61
C TRP A 150 -11.24 3.86 -5.24
N MET A 151 -10.86 3.00 -4.31
CA MET A 151 -11.41 3.06 -2.94
C MET A 151 -11.08 4.37 -2.23
N GLN A 152 -9.96 5.00 -2.59
CA GLN A 152 -9.51 6.28 -2.04
C GLN A 152 -10.14 7.48 -2.76
N HIS A 153 -10.40 7.35 -4.06
CA HIS A 153 -10.96 8.39 -4.93
C HIS A 153 -11.94 7.75 -5.93
N PRO A 154 -13.22 7.57 -5.56
CA PRO A 154 -14.20 6.84 -6.35
C PRO A 154 -14.69 7.63 -7.56
N VAL A 155 -13.90 7.66 -8.62
CA VAL A 155 -14.23 8.28 -9.91
C VAL A 155 -14.71 7.26 -10.93
N ALA A 156 -15.23 7.71 -12.05
CA ALA A 156 -15.64 6.88 -13.19
C ALA A 156 -16.67 5.79 -12.83
N ALA A 157 -17.55 6.10 -11.88
CA ALA A 157 -18.60 5.20 -11.42
C ALA A 157 -19.85 5.95 -10.98
N GLU A 158 -21.00 5.34 -11.15
CA GLU A 158 -22.28 5.90 -10.72
C GLU A 158 -23.08 4.87 -9.92
N PHE A 159 -23.85 5.34 -8.94
CA PHE A 159 -24.74 4.50 -8.17
C PHE A 159 -26.01 4.20 -8.97
N ASN A 160 -26.28 2.92 -9.19
CA ASN A 160 -27.52 2.45 -9.79
C ASN A 160 -28.48 1.97 -8.68
N PHE A 161 -29.59 2.68 -8.49
CA PHE A 161 -30.58 2.35 -7.47
C PHE A 161 -31.35 1.06 -7.77
N GLU A 162 -31.40 0.61 -9.03
CA GLU A 162 -32.10 -0.62 -9.43
C GLU A 162 -31.31 -1.86 -9.03
N THR A 163 -30.01 -1.86 -9.27
CA THR A 163 -29.09 -2.96 -8.93
C THR A 163 -28.53 -2.83 -7.52
N VAL A 164 -28.66 -1.65 -6.91
CA VAL A 164 -28.08 -1.29 -5.61
C VAL A 164 -26.56 -1.47 -5.61
N ARG A 165 -25.93 -1.05 -6.70
CA ARG A 165 -24.46 -1.15 -6.91
C ARG A 165 -23.89 0.15 -7.46
N MET A 166 -22.60 0.29 -7.28
CA MET A 166 -21.82 1.20 -8.10
C MET A 166 -21.53 0.51 -9.44
N GLU A 167 -21.76 1.18 -10.52
CA GLU A 167 -21.51 0.70 -11.88
C GLU A 167 -20.44 1.55 -12.55
N MET A 168 -19.53 0.91 -13.26
CA MET A 168 -18.42 1.58 -13.93
C MET A 168 -18.92 2.33 -15.16
N THR A 169 -18.58 3.62 -15.26
CA THR A 169 -18.91 4.46 -16.42
C THR A 169 -17.78 4.55 -17.43
N SER A 170 -16.51 4.45 -16.98
CA SER A 170 -15.33 4.54 -17.84
C SER A 170 -14.17 3.76 -17.25
N PHE A 171 -13.73 2.71 -17.92
CA PHE A 171 -12.54 1.96 -17.51
C PHE A 171 -11.24 2.76 -17.67
N LEU A 172 -11.17 3.60 -18.70
CA LEU A 172 -9.96 4.40 -18.95
C LEU A 172 -9.77 5.46 -17.86
N ASP A 173 -10.85 6.14 -17.45
CA ASP A 173 -10.79 7.17 -16.41
C ASP A 173 -10.50 6.54 -15.03
N LEU A 174 -11.00 5.32 -14.79
CA LEU A 174 -10.65 4.54 -13.62
C LEU A 174 -9.14 4.22 -13.59
N TRP A 175 -8.59 3.75 -14.71
CA TRP A 175 -7.19 3.38 -14.81
C TRP A 175 -6.26 4.59 -14.75
N LEU A 176 -6.64 5.72 -15.36
CA LEU A 176 -5.84 6.95 -15.41
C LEU A 176 -6.09 7.89 -14.21
N ASP A 177 -6.85 7.45 -13.20
CA ASP A 177 -7.07 8.26 -11.99
C ASP A 177 -5.72 8.70 -11.38
N PRO A 178 -5.48 10.02 -11.19
CA PRO A 178 -4.23 10.53 -10.66
C PRO A 178 -3.85 9.94 -9.30
N VAL A 179 -4.84 9.75 -8.41
CA VAL A 179 -4.63 9.16 -7.08
C VAL A 179 -4.13 7.72 -7.19
N ALA A 180 -4.70 6.93 -8.09
CA ALA A 180 -4.28 5.56 -8.34
C ALA A 180 -2.86 5.49 -8.93
N GLN A 181 -2.56 6.35 -9.91
CA GLN A 181 -1.27 6.35 -10.62
C GLN A 181 -0.13 6.88 -9.74
N SER A 182 -0.32 7.98 -9.02
CA SER A 182 0.69 8.51 -8.09
C SER A 182 0.97 7.52 -6.96
N LYS A 183 -0.07 6.89 -6.41
CA LYS A 183 0.05 5.83 -5.41
C LYS A 183 0.81 4.61 -5.94
N PHE A 184 0.53 4.18 -7.17
CA PHE A 184 1.26 3.08 -7.82
C PHE A 184 2.75 3.41 -7.94
N LEU A 185 3.11 4.55 -8.48
CA LEU A 185 4.51 4.95 -8.67
C LEU A 185 5.25 5.12 -7.34
N HIS A 186 4.59 5.68 -6.32
CA HIS A 186 5.16 5.80 -4.98
C HIS A 186 5.42 4.42 -4.35
N THR A 187 4.43 3.53 -4.38
CA THR A 187 4.56 2.17 -3.83
C THR A 187 5.61 1.34 -4.57
N LEU A 188 5.65 1.46 -5.90
CA LEU A 188 6.61 0.76 -6.75
C LEU A 188 8.05 1.18 -6.43
N THR A 189 8.31 2.47 -6.37
CA THR A 189 9.64 3.01 -6.07
C THR A 189 10.07 2.73 -4.62
N ALA A 190 9.13 2.67 -3.69
CA ALA A 190 9.36 2.20 -2.32
C ALA A 190 9.78 0.71 -2.31
N GLY A 191 9.12 -0.13 -3.09
CA GLY A 191 9.53 -1.53 -3.30
C GLY A 191 10.94 -1.65 -3.87
N TYR A 192 11.28 -0.83 -4.85
CA TYR A 192 12.64 -0.79 -5.43
C TYR A 192 13.69 -0.39 -4.38
N SER A 193 13.38 0.58 -3.53
CA SER A 193 14.24 0.97 -2.42
C SER A 193 14.40 -0.17 -1.40
N THR A 194 13.34 -0.94 -1.16
CA THR A 194 13.36 -2.11 -0.26
C THR A 194 14.31 -3.19 -0.77
N GLY A 195 14.16 -3.59 -2.04
CA GLY A 195 15.06 -4.57 -2.65
C GLY A 195 16.52 -4.12 -2.67
N ALA A 196 16.77 -2.85 -2.95
CA ALA A 196 18.12 -2.27 -2.91
C ALA A 196 18.72 -2.29 -1.51
N MET A 197 17.98 -1.84 -0.49
CA MET A 197 18.44 -1.84 0.91
C MET A 197 18.70 -3.26 1.43
N PHE A 198 17.88 -4.21 1.05
CA PHE A 198 18.09 -5.62 1.37
C PHE A 198 19.40 -6.15 0.78
N VAL A 199 19.67 -5.88 -0.50
CA VAL A 199 20.92 -6.29 -1.16
C VAL A 199 22.13 -5.54 -0.58
N LEU A 200 22.03 -4.25 -0.29
CA LEU A 200 23.07 -3.46 0.36
C LEU A 200 23.42 -4.00 1.74
N GLY A 201 22.41 -4.29 2.56
CA GLY A 201 22.61 -4.80 3.92
C GLY A 201 23.31 -6.15 3.97
N ILE A 202 22.87 -7.12 3.14
CA ILE A 202 23.51 -8.44 3.06
C ILE A 202 24.91 -8.33 2.44
N SER A 203 25.09 -7.50 1.42
CA SER A 203 26.43 -7.24 0.85
C SER A 203 27.37 -6.61 1.89
N ALA A 204 26.87 -5.67 2.69
CA ALA A 204 27.59 -5.07 3.79
C ALA A 204 28.00 -6.12 4.85
N PHE A 205 27.14 -7.09 5.15
CA PHE A 205 27.46 -8.22 6.04
C PHE A 205 28.69 -9.00 5.52
N TYR A 206 28.74 -9.34 4.22
CA TYR A 206 29.88 -10.05 3.65
C TYR A 206 31.16 -9.21 3.69
N LEU A 207 31.06 -7.93 3.36
CA LEU A 207 32.20 -6.99 3.41
C LEU A 207 32.75 -6.82 4.84
N LEU A 208 31.88 -6.72 5.84
CA LEU A 208 32.27 -6.64 7.26
C LEU A 208 32.95 -7.91 7.76
N LYS A 209 32.52 -9.07 7.26
CA LYS A 209 33.12 -10.38 7.56
C LYS A 209 34.36 -10.71 6.73
N GLY A 210 34.68 -9.91 5.72
CA GLY A 210 35.83 -10.13 4.84
C GLY A 210 35.71 -11.35 3.91
N ARG A 211 34.48 -11.83 3.64
CA ARG A 211 34.21 -12.99 2.78
C ARG A 211 33.47 -12.60 1.51
N ASP A 212 33.62 -13.40 0.45
CA ASP A 212 32.94 -13.21 -0.83
C ASP A 212 33.06 -11.78 -1.40
N ILE A 213 34.22 -11.14 -1.18
CA ILE A 213 34.42 -9.71 -1.40
C ILE A 213 34.10 -9.28 -2.84
N SER A 214 34.51 -10.07 -3.83
CA SER A 214 34.25 -9.74 -5.25
C SER A 214 32.76 -9.77 -5.57
N PHE A 215 32.04 -10.77 -5.06
CA PHE A 215 30.59 -10.90 -5.18
C PHE A 215 29.88 -9.72 -4.45
N ALA A 216 30.27 -9.50 -3.20
CA ALA A 216 29.65 -8.47 -2.35
C ALA A 216 29.85 -7.04 -2.92
N LYS A 217 31.05 -6.70 -3.41
CA LYS A 217 31.30 -5.40 -4.03
C LYS A 217 30.46 -5.16 -5.27
N ARG A 218 30.26 -6.18 -6.14
CA ARG A 218 29.44 -6.06 -7.34
C ARG A 218 27.96 -5.95 -7.02
N SER A 219 27.47 -6.79 -6.09
CA SER A 219 26.09 -6.69 -5.60
C SER A 219 25.83 -5.33 -4.97
N PHE A 220 26.75 -4.86 -4.13
CA PHE A 220 26.70 -3.54 -3.53
C PHE A 220 26.66 -2.43 -4.58
N SER A 221 27.50 -2.50 -5.61
CA SER A 221 27.56 -1.49 -6.69
C SER A 221 26.23 -1.39 -7.45
N VAL A 222 25.63 -2.52 -7.81
CA VAL A 222 24.31 -2.54 -8.47
C VAL A 222 23.26 -1.93 -7.53
N ALA A 223 23.21 -2.41 -6.30
CA ALA A 223 22.19 -1.99 -5.34
C ALA A 223 22.36 -0.54 -4.87
N ALA A 224 23.59 -0.02 -4.75
CA ALA A 224 23.85 1.37 -4.36
C ALA A 224 23.33 2.36 -5.43
N THR A 225 23.60 2.07 -6.69
CA THR A 225 23.14 2.93 -7.80
C THR A 225 21.62 2.85 -7.96
N PHE A 226 21.07 1.63 -8.03
CA PHE A 226 19.63 1.41 -8.15
C PHE A 226 18.87 1.98 -6.95
N GLY A 227 19.37 1.73 -5.74
CA GLY A 227 18.74 2.17 -4.49
C GLY A 227 18.72 3.68 -4.30
N PHE A 228 19.79 4.39 -4.68
CA PHE A 228 19.80 5.85 -4.60
C PHE A 228 18.80 6.47 -5.60
N ILE A 229 18.74 5.95 -6.83
CA ILE A 229 17.74 6.39 -7.81
C ILE A 229 16.32 6.11 -7.31
N ALA A 230 16.07 4.89 -6.80
CA ALA A 230 14.76 4.49 -6.29
C ALA A 230 14.35 5.34 -5.07
N ALA A 231 15.25 5.56 -4.11
CA ALA A 231 14.96 6.37 -2.93
C ALA A 231 14.68 7.84 -3.27
N SER A 232 15.40 8.39 -4.27
CA SER A 232 15.11 9.74 -4.78
C SER A 232 13.75 9.79 -5.48
N ALA A 233 13.40 8.77 -6.24
CA ALA A 233 12.09 8.66 -6.88
C ALA A 233 10.95 8.53 -5.85
N VAL A 234 11.15 7.77 -4.76
CA VAL A 234 10.18 7.67 -3.65
C VAL A 234 9.84 9.04 -3.08
N LEU A 235 10.83 9.90 -2.90
CA LEU A 235 10.60 11.26 -2.37
C LEU A 235 9.71 12.07 -3.33
N ILE A 236 10.03 12.06 -4.62
CA ILE A 236 9.28 12.81 -5.64
C ILE A 236 7.86 12.25 -5.79
N MET A 237 7.72 10.93 -5.90
CA MET A 237 6.42 10.28 -6.05
C MET A 237 5.59 10.36 -4.76
N GLY A 238 6.23 10.42 -3.59
CA GLY A 238 5.57 10.61 -2.30
C GLY A 238 4.96 12.01 -2.16
N ASP A 239 5.68 13.04 -2.61
CA ASP A 239 5.17 14.40 -2.68
C ASP A 239 3.95 14.49 -3.63
N GLU A 240 4.03 13.89 -4.82
CA GLU A 240 2.91 13.83 -5.76
C GLU A 240 1.71 13.09 -5.18
N SER A 241 1.92 11.91 -4.60
CA SER A 241 0.86 11.13 -3.97
C SER A 241 0.22 11.87 -2.78
N GLY A 242 1.01 12.60 -1.99
CA GLY A 242 0.50 13.44 -0.90
C GLY A 242 -0.37 14.59 -1.39
N TYR A 243 0.03 15.23 -2.48
CA TYR A 243 -0.72 16.31 -3.11
C TYR A 243 -2.06 15.84 -3.70
N ASP A 244 -2.05 14.72 -4.44
CA ASP A 244 -3.27 14.15 -5.03
C ASP A 244 -4.24 13.68 -3.95
N ILE A 245 -3.74 13.03 -2.89
CA ILE A 245 -4.60 12.57 -1.80
C ILE A 245 -5.14 13.75 -0.99
N GLY A 246 -4.38 14.82 -0.84
CA GLY A 246 -4.82 16.04 -0.18
C GLY A 246 -6.01 16.69 -0.87
N LYS A 247 -6.06 16.63 -2.20
CA LYS A 247 -7.19 17.10 -3.00
C LYS A 247 -8.39 16.14 -2.92
N ALA A 248 -8.14 14.83 -3.02
CA ALA A 248 -9.20 13.83 -3.02
C ALA A 248 -9.78 13.59 -1.62
N GLN A 249 -8.97 13.69 -0.57
CA GLN A 249 -9.33 13.40 0.82
C GLN A 249 -8.82 14.46 1.81
N PRO A 250 -9.44 15.65 1.85
CA PRO A 250 -9.04 16.73 2.76
C PRO A 250 -9.01 16.32 4.23
N VAL A 251 -9.94 15.45 4.65
CA VAL A 251 -9.99 14.89 6.01
C VAL A 251 -8.71 14.14 6.35
N LYS A 252 -8.20 13.32 5.42
CA LYS A 252 -6.97 12.55 5.62
C LYS A 252 -5.76 13.48 5.69
N LEU A 253 -5.69 14.49 4.81
CA LEU A 253 -4.63 15.50 4.83
C LEU A 253 -4.61 16.20 6.19
N ALA A 254 -5.75 16.73 6.63
CA ALA A 254 -5.84 17.42 7.91
C ALA A 254 -5.51 16.50 9.11
N ALA A 255 -5.90 15.22 9.05
CA ALA A 255 -5.60 14.25 10.10
C ALA A 255 -4.10 13.88 10.17
N MET A 256 -3.44 13.69 9.02
CA MET A 256 -2.02 13.34 9.01
C MET A 256 -1.09 14.52 9.36
N GLU A 257 -1.60 15.75 9.20
CA GLU A 257 -0.89 16.98 9.60
C GLU A 257 -1.30 17.51 10.98
N ALA A 258 -2.31 16.88 11.63
CA ALA A 258 -2.91 17.30 12.90
C ALA A 258 -3.50 18.73 12.86
N GLU A 259 -4.12 19.08 11.72
CA GLU A 259 -4.76 20.38 11.48
C GLU A 259 -6.21 20.34 11.99
N PHE A 260 -6.42 20.76 13.24
CA PHE A 260 -7.77 20.81 13.82
C PHE A 260 -8.54 22.09 13.47
N GLU A 261 -7.84 23.21 13.37
CA GLU A 261 -8.40 24.50 12.96
C GLU A 261 -8.03 24.79 11.52
N THR A 262 -8.86 25.58 10.82
CA THR A 262 -8.50 26.09 9.49
C THR A 262 -7.45 27.18 9.65
N HIS A 263 -6.28 26.95 9.07
CA HIS A 263 -5.21 27.94 9.06
C HIS A 263 -5.27 28.76 7.77
N PRO A 264 -5.30 30.10 7.87
CA PRO A 264 -5.13 30.94 6.70
C PRO A 264 -3.78 30.66 6.05
N ALA A 265 -3.71 30.85 4.73
CA ALA A 265 -2.47 30.65 4.00
C ALA A 265 -1.38 31.65 4.43
N PRO A 266 -0.13 31.20 4.53
CA PRO A 266 0.37 29.84 4.38
C PRO A 266 0.32 29.05 5.71
N ALA A 267 -0.23 27.84 5.66
CA ALA A 267 -0.37 26.98 6.84
C ALA A 267 0.99 26.55 7.41
N PRO A 268 1.14 26.40 8.75
CA PRO A 268 2.33 25.91 9.38
C PRO A 268 2.50 24.38 9.15
N PHE A 269 3.71 23.87 9.34
CA PHE A 269 4.00 22.44 9.38
C PHE A 269 4.28 22.01 10.82
N HIS A 270 3.68 20.91 11.25
CA HIS A 270 3.88 20.34 12.58
C HIS A 270 4.85 19.15 12.54
N PRO A 271 6.18 19.33 12.73
CA PRO A 271 7.11 18.19 12.80
C PRO A 271 6.83 17.27 13.98
N VAL A 272 6.35 17.83 15.09
CA VAL A 272 5.98 17.10 16.32
C VAL A 272 4.70 17.69 16.87
N ALA A 273 3.70 16.85 17.14
CA ALA A 273 2.47 17.23 17.83
C ALA A 273 1.98 16.10 18.73
N ILE A 274 1.18 16.44 19.72
CA ILE A 274 0.40 15.50 20.54
C ILE A 274 -1.08 15.75 20.25
N PRO A 275 -1.63 15.10 19.21
CA PRO A 275 -3.02 15.32 18.84
C PRO A 275 -3.98 14.69 19.84
N ASN A 276 -4.99 15.45 20.23
CA ASN A 276 -6.12 15.01 21.05
C ASN A 276 -7.40 15.02 20.19
N THR A 277 -7.68 13.90 19.56
CA THR A 277 -8.85 13.78 18.67
C THR A 277 -10.16 13.94 19.46
N ALA A 278 -10.20 13.56 20.73
CA ALA A 278 -11.42 13.67 21.55
C ALA A 278 -11.81 15.14 21.78
N GLU A 279 -10.83 16.00 22.03
CA GLU A 279 -11.05 17.43 22.25
C GLU A 279 -10.86 18.27 20.97
N MET A 280 -10.56 17.63 19.84
CA MET A 280 -10.33 18.29 18.55
C MET A 280 -9.29 19.41 18.64
N LYS A 281 -8.13 19.13 19.24
CA LYS A 281 -7.01 20.07 19.39
C LYS A 281 -5.67 19.34 19.48
N ASN A 282 -4.59 20.09 19.36
CA ASN A 282 -3.26 19.62 19.78
C ASN A 282 -3.02 20.02 21.25
N ASP A 283 -2.70 19.05 22.11
CA ASP A 283 -2.28 19.35 23.49
C ASP A 283 -0.90 19.98 23.52
N PHE A 284 -0.08 19.67 22.50
CA PHE A 284 1.22 20.27 22.25
C PHE A 284 1.52 20.20 20.74
N ALA A 285 2.13 21.23 20.17
CA ALA A 285 2.67 21.22 18.82
C ALA A 285 3.90 22.12 18.70
N ILE A 286 4.87 21.70 17.88
CA ILE A 286 5.95 22.54 17.38
C ILE A 286 5.58 22.91 15.94
N GLU A 287 5.60 24.20 15.64
CA GLU A 287 5.18 24.72 14.34
C GLU A 287 6.36 25.29 13.58
N ILE A 288 6.50 24.95 12.30
CA ILE A 288 7.38 25.60 11.35
C ILE A 288 6.51 26.43 10.42
N PRO A 289 6.57 27.77 10.52
CA PRO A 289 5.74 28.66 9.70
C PRO A 289 5.95 28.41 8.20
N TYR A 290 4.92 28.61 7.39
CA TYR A 290 4.91 28.57 5.93
C TYR A 290 5.13 27.19 5.27
N LEU A 291 5.73 26.25 5.97
CA LEU A 291 6.19 25.01 5.37
C LEU A 291 5.05 24.04 5.08
N GLY A 292 3.99 24.02 5.90
CA GLY A 292 2.83 23.14 5.72
C GLY A 292 2.08 23.46 4.42
N GLY A 293 1.77 24.72 4.16
CA GLY A 293 1.15 25.14 2.91
C GLY A 293 1.99 24.77 1.69
N LEU A 294 3.30 25.00 1.74
CA LEU A 294 4.19 24.68 0.63
C LEU A 294 4.25 23.17 0.33
N ILE A 295 4.29 22.33 1.35
CA ILE A 295 4.35 20.87 1.20
C ILE A 295 2.98 20.30 0.77
N ALA A 296 1.90 20.68 1.47
CA ALA A 296 0.60 20.06 1.27
C ALA A 296 -0.16 20.61 0.06
N THR A 297 -0.04 21.93 -0.23
CA THR A 297 -0.81 22.59 -1.28
C THR A 297 0.03 23.09 -2.44
N ARG A 298 1.37 23.05 -2.33
CA ARG A 298 2.33 23.66 -3.28
C ARG A 298 2.06 25.16 -3.51
N SER A 299 1.45 25.81 -2.54
CA SER A 299 1.03 27.21 -2.61
C SER A 299 1.26 27.89 -1.27
N LEU A 300 1.55 29.18 -1.32
CA LEU A 300 1.59 30.04 -0.13
C LEU A 300 0.26 30.79 0.09
N ASP A 301 -0.67 30.65 -0.86
CA ASP A 301 -1.95 31.36 -0.89
C ASP A 301 -3.16 30.45 -0.69
N THR A 302 -2.95 29.14 -0.56
CA THR A 302 -4.02 28.15 -0.35
C THR A 302 -4.08 27.76 1.13
N GLU A 303 -5.27 27.90 1.72
CA GLU A 303 -5.54 27.47 3.09
C GLU A 303 -5.61 25.92 3.21
N ILE A 304 -5.32 25.41 4.39
CA ILE A 304 -5.60 24.02 4.77
C ILE A 304 -6.82 24.03 5.69
N VAL A 305 -7.91 23.42 5.21
CA VAL A 305 -9.16 23.35 5.96
C VAL A 305 -9.00 22.41 7.14
N GLY A 306 -9.33 22.89 8.34
CA GLY A 306 -9.21 22.13 9.57
C GLY A 306 -10.33 21.12 9.79
N LEU A 307 -10.05 20.13 10.63
CA LEU A 307 -10.97 19.02 10.92
C LEU A 307 -12.29 19.50 11.53
N LYS A 308 -12.32 20.60 12.32
CA LYS A 308 -13.55 21.14 12.91
C LYS A 308 -14.50 21.67 11.84
N GLU A 309 -13.98 22.38 10.86
CA GLU A 309 -14.80 22.91 9.77
C GLU A 309 -15.30 21.78 8.87
N ILE A 310 -14.44 20.79 8.57
CA ILE A 310 -14.83 19.59 7.81
C ILE A 310 -15.95 18.83 8.55
N GLN A 311 -15.84 18.66 9.86
CA GLN A 311 -16.87 18.00 10.67
C GLN A 311 -18.20 18.76 10.59
N ALA A 312 -18.19 20.06 10.71
CA ALA A 312 -19.40 20.89 10.63
C ALA A 312 -20.06 20.78 9.23
N LYS A 313 -19.27 20.77 8.17
CA LYS A 313 -19.76 20.53 6.80
C LYS A 313 -20.36 19.13 6.65
N ASN A 314 -19.72 18.13 7.24
CA ASN A 314 -20.18 16.75 7.17
C ASN A 314 -21.49 16.53 7.93
N GLU A 315 -21.81 17.30 8.97
CA GLU A 315 -23.13 17.26 9.61
C GLU A 315 -24.25 17.61 8.61
N GLY A 316 -24.05 18.64 7.76
CA GLY A 316 -24.96 18.96 6.67
C GLY A 316 -25.10 17.83 5.65
N ARG A 317 -23.98 17.19 5.29
CA ARG A 317 -23.97 16.06 4.36
C ARG A 317 -24.68 14.81 4.95
N VAL A 318 -24.57 14.55 6.24
CA VAL A 318 -25.33 13.48 6.91
C VAL A 318 -26.83 13.74 6.81
N ARG A 319 -27.29 14.99 7.01
CA ARG A 319 -28.70 15.38 6.87
C ARG A 319 -29.20 15.20 5.42
N ASN A 320 -28.41 15.61 4.43
CA ASN A 320 -28.70 15.35 3.02
C ASN A 320 -28.74 13.84 2.73
N GLY A 321 -27.84 13.07 3.31
CA GLY A 321 -27.77 11.63 3.20
C GLY A 321 -29.02 10.93 3.76
N MET A 322 -29.65 11.45 4.81
CA MET A 322 -30.95 10.97 5.30
C MET A 322 -32.04 11.15 4.25
N VAL A 323 -32.09 12.32 3.61
CA VAL A 323 -33.03 12.58 2.51
C VAL A 323 -32.76 11.66 1.32
N ALA A 324 -31.48 11.46 0.95
CA ALA A 324 -31.11 10.56 -0.11
C ALA A 324 -31.53 9.10 0.19
N TYR A 325 -31.36 8.66 1.44
CA TYR A 325 -31.77 7.33 1.87
C TYR A 325 -33.30 7.13 1.84
N ASP A 326 -34.07 8.13 2.23
CA ASP A 326 -35.53 8.12 2.16
C ASP A 326 -36.02 8.01 0.70
N LEU A 327 -35.53 8.89 -0.16
CA LEU A 327 -35.83 8.87 -1.60
C LEU A 327 -35.42 7.55 -2.26
N PHE A 328 -34.25 7.00 -1.91
CA PHE A 328 -33.83 5.68 -2.37
C PHE A 328 -34.82 4.58 -1.96
N THR A 329 -35.30 4.63 -0.71
CA THR A 329 -36.29 3.66 -0.21
C THR A 329 -37.62 3.80 -0.93
N GLN A 330 -38.06 5.04 -1.20
CA GLN A 330 -39.27 5.33 -1.99
C GLN A 330 -39.13 4.80 -3.43
N LEU A 331 -38.03 5.06 -4.13
CA LEU A 331 -37.79 4.55 -5.48
C LEU A 331 -37.83 3.02 -5.54
N LYS A 332 -37.27 2.33 -4.54
CA LYS A 332 -37.38 0.86 -4.44
C LYS A 332 -38.79 0.38 -4.23
N ALA A 333 -39.57 1.06 -3.42
CA ALA A 333 -40.97 0.73 -3.16
C ALA A 333 -41.85 0.97 -4.42
N GLU A 334 -41.68 2.10 -5.11
CA GLU A 334 -42.35 2.42 -6.37
C GLU A 334 -42.06 1.37 -7.45
N LYS A 335 -40.76 1.04 -7.64
CA LYS A 335 -40.34 0.01 -8.60
C LYS A 335 -41.00 -1.35 -8.31
N LYS A 336 -41.04 -1.74 -7.03
CA LYS A 336 -41.62 -3.01 -6.58
C LYS A 336 -43.15 -3.06 -6.75
N SER A 337 -43.84 -1.95 -6.51
CA SER A 337 -45.31 -1.90 -6.53
C SER A 337 -45.90 -1.62 -7.92
N ALA A 338 -45.29 -0.70 -8.68
CA ALA A 338 -45.80 -0.19 -9.93
C ALA A 338 -44.96 -0.60 -11.16
N GLY A 339 -43.80 -1.25 -10.96
CA GLY A 339 -42.87 -1.62 -12.04
C GLY A 339 -42.13 -0.41 -12.66
N GLN A 340 -42.50 0.80 -12.30
CA GLN A 340 -41.94 2.06 -12.77
C GLN A 340 -41.66 2.98 -11.58
N VAL A 341 -40.71 3.88 -11.72
CA VAL A 341 -40.38 4.91 -10.72
C VAL A 341 -40.99 6.24 -11.13
N ASN A 342 -41.36 7.06 -10.14
CA ASN A 342 -41.83 8.42 -10.40
C ASN A 342 -40.64 9.29 -10.84
N PRO A 343 -40.71 9.95 -12.03
CA PRO A 343 -39.64 10.81 -12.51
C PRO A 343 -39.27 11.95 -11.55
N GLU A 344 -40.25 12.46 -10.80
CA GLU A 344 -40.01 13.52 -9.81
C GLU A 344 -39.21 13.01 -8.60
N THR A 345 -39.56 11.82 -8.07
CA THR A 345 -38.80 11.16 -6.98
C THR A 345 -37.37 10.89 -7.43
N LYS A 346 -37.21 10.40 -8.68
CA LYS A 346 -35.89 10.13 -9.25
C LYS A 346 -35.06 11.41 -9.39
N ALA A 347 -35.63 12.48 -9.92
CA ALA A 347 -34.92 13.76 -10.07
C ALA A 347 -34.45 14.30 -8.72
N LYS A 348 -35.31 14.28 -7.69
CA LYS A 348 -34.92 14.66 -6.32
C LYS A 348 -33.80 13.77 -5.75
N PHE A 349 -33.84 12.47 -6.01
CA PHE A 349 -32.78 11.57 -5.59
C PHE A 349 -31.46 11.89 -6.28
N ASP A 350 -31.49 12.15 -7.60
CA ASP A 350 -30.29 12.48 -8.37
C ASP A 350 -29.57 13.75 -7.89
N GLU A 351 -30.30 14.69 -7.27
CA GLU A 351 -29.71 15.90 -6.65
C GLU A 351 -28.93 15.60 -5.37
N VAL A 352 -29.34 14.59 -4.59
CA VAL A 352 -28.77 14.29 -3.26
C VAL A 352 -28.04 12.95 -3.17
N LYS A 353 -28.05 12.13 -4.22
CA LYS A 353 -27.46 10.79 -4.24
C LYS A 353 -25.96 10.78 -3.85
N GLY A 354 -25.24 11.86 -4.10
CA GLY A 354 -23.84 12.01 -3.74
C GLY A 354 -23.58 11.97 -2.21
N ASP A 355 -24.60 12.23 -1.40
CA ASP A 355 -24.50 12.16 0.05
C ASP A 355 -25.13 10.88 0.65
N LEU A 356 -25.58 9.93 -0.19
CA LEU A 356 -26.18 8.66 0.26
C LEU A 356 -25.26 7.91 1.24
N GLY A 357 -23.94 7.89 0.96
CA GLY A 357 -22.93 7.28 1.84
C GLY A 357 -22.94 7.87 3.25
N PHE A 358 -23.14 9.18 3.38
CA PHE A 358 -23.24 9.86 4.69
C PHE A 358 -24.52 9.44 5.44
N GLY A 359 -25.63 9.22 4.74
CA GLY A 359 -26.84 8.65 5.31
C GLY A 359 -26.63 7.22 5.84
N LEU A 360 -25.82 6.42 5.12
CA LEU A 360 -25.50 5.05 5.54
C LEU A 360 -24.67 4.99 6.83
N LEU A 361 -23.92 6.04 7.21
CA LEU A 361 -23.23 6.11 8.51
C LEU A 361 -24.18 5.98 9.68
N LEU A 362 -25.41 6.47 9.54
CA LEU A 362 -26.43 6.41 10.59
C LEU A 362 -26.88 4.98 10.90
N LYS A 363 -26.66 4.02 10.00
CA LYS A 363 -26.94 2.61 10.24
C LYS A 363 -26.21 2.03 11.46
N ARG A 364 -25.15 2.67 11.89
CA ARG A 364 -24.44 2.32 13.13
C ARG A 364 -25.25 2.64 14.38
N TYR A 365 -26.15 3.61 14.32
CA TYR A 365 -26.86 4.18 15.46
C TYR A 365 -28.35 3.89 15.46
N THR A 366 -28.93 3.65 14.30
CA THR A 366 -30.36 3.38 14.14
C THR A 366 -30.66 2.53 12.91
N ASP A 367 -31.65 1.65 13.03
CA ASP A 367 -32.18 0.89 11.90
C ASP A 367 -33.01 1.79 10.96
N LYS A 368 -33.62 2.85 11.51
CA LYS A 368 -34.45 3.81 10.79
C LYS A 368 -33.68 5.11 10.54
N VAL A 369 -32.92 5.13 9.44
CA VAL A 369 -32.07 6.27 9.08
C VAL A 369 -32.83 7.60 9.03
N VAL A 370 -34.07 7.57 8.53
CA VAL A 370 -34.93 8.76 8.39
C VAL A 370 -35.38 9.36 9.73
N ASP A 371 -35.40 8.58 10.79
CA ASP A 371 -35.84 8.97 12.14
C ASP A 371 -34.60 9.29 13.05
N ALA A 372 -33.40 9.42 12.48
CA ALA A 372 -32.21 9.68 13.27
C ALA A 372 -32.30 11.02 14.03
N THR A 373 -31.89 11.01 15.30
CA THR A 373 -31.86 12.19 16.14
C THR A 373 -30.69 13.11 15.80
N ASP A 374 -30.79 14.39 16.19
CA ASP A 374 -29.71 15.36 16.02
C ASP A 374 -28.40 14.90 16.68
N GLU A 375 -28.48 14.20 17.81
CA GLU A 375 -27.33 13.61 18.49
C GLU A 375 -26.64 12.54 17.64
N GLN A 376 -27.43 11.64 17.04
CA GLN A 376 -26.92 10.59 16.15
C GLN A 376 -26.31 11.18 14.88
N ILE A 377 -26.89 12.26 14.33
CA ILE A 377 -26.35 12.98 13.18
C ILE A 377 -24.98 13.60 13.51
N LYS A 378 -24.87 14.28 14.64
CA LYS A 378 -23.59 14.86 15.10
C LYS A 378 -22.53 13.79 15.35
N GLN A 379 -22.93 12.67 15.95
CA GLN A 379 -22.02 11.56 16.19
C GLN A 379 -21.54 10.93 14.87
N ALA A 380 -22.44 10.71 13.90
CA ALA A 380 -22.09 10.21 12.58
C ALA A 380 -21.13 11.17 11.84
N ALA A 381 -21.35 12.47 11.93
CA ALA A 381 -20.45 13.47 11.38
C ALA A 381 -19.07 13.45 12.06
N ARG A 382 -19.03 13.26 13.38
CA ARG A 382 -17.78 13.12 14.14
C ARG A 382 -17.01 11.86 13.74
N ASP A 383 -17.71 10.75 13.50
CA ASP A 383 -17.08 9.49 13.07
C ASP A 383 -16.39 9.59 11.70
N THR A 384 -16.73 10.60 10.89
CA THR A 384 -16.01 10.86 9.62
C THR A 384 -14.58 11.34 9.83
N ILE A 385 -14.22 11.74 11.05
CA ILE A 385 -12.86 12.17 11.39
C ILE A 385 -12.09 10.95 11.94
N PRO A 386 -11.06 10.48 11.22
CA PRO A 386 -10.25 9.37 11.69
C PRO A 386 -9.45 9.78 12.94
N ASN A 387 -9.02 8.80 13.75
CA ASN A 387 -8.19 9.11 14.90
C ASN A 387 -6.87 9.77 14.45
N VAL A 388 -6.67 11.02 14.83
CA VAL A 388 -5.58 11.88 14.35
C VAL A 388 -4.22 11.39 14.85
N GLY A 389 -4.11 11.01 16.14
CA GLY A 389 -2.83 10.62 16.73
C GLY A 389 -2.08 9.52 15.95
N PRO A 390 -2.68 8.35 15.75
CA PRO A 390 -2.05 7.28 14.95
C PRO A 390 -1.71 7.69 13.51
N ASN A 391 -2.59 8.46 12.84
CA ASN A 391 -2.34 8.94 11.47
C ASN A 391 -1.14 9.89 11.42
N PHE A 392 -1.09 10.86 12.32
CA PHE A 392 0.01 11.80 12.44
C PHE A 392 1.35 11.10 12.65
N TRP A 393 1.43 10.20 13.63
CA TRP A 393 2.67 9.53 13.97
C TRP A 393 3.10 8.50 12.93
N ALA A 394 2.17 7.83 12.26
CA ALA A 394 2.49 6.95 11.14
C ALA A 394 3.10 7.75 9.97
N PHE A 395 2.53 8.91 9.65
CA PHE A 395 3.09 9.79 8.63
C PHE A 395 4.50 10.27 8.99
N ARG A 396 4.72 10.74 10.21
CA ARG A 396 6.06 11.16 10.70
C ARG A 396 7.06 10.02 10.71
N GLY A 397 6.63 8.81 11.12
CA GLY A 397 7.45 7.59 11.08
C GLY A 397 7.88 7.21 9.67
N MET A 398 6.96 7.29 8.70
CA MET A 398 7.24 7.05 7.29
C MET A 398 8.27 8.06 6.74
N LEU A 399 8.08 9.35 6.99
CA LEU A 399 9.00 10.41 6.56
C LEU A 399 10.40 10.25 7.17
N ALA A 400 10.48 9.96 8.47
CA ALA A 400 11.75 9.77 9.17
C ALA A 400 12.53 8.55 8.62
N ALA A 401 11.84 7.42 8.44
CA ALA A 401 12.44 6.23 7.85
C ALA A 401 12.87 6.47 6.40
N GLY A 402 12.04 7.14 5.59
CA GLY A 402 12.36 7.54 4.21
C GLY A 402 13.61 8.42 4.14
N GLY A 403 13.71 9.43 5.00
CA GLY A 403 14.90 10.29 5.11
C GLY A 403 16.18 9.51 5.44
N LEU A 404 16.10 8.54 6.37
CA LEU A 404 17.24 7.68 6.68
C LEU A 404 17.62 6.77 5.50
N ILE A 405 16.65 6.23 4.76
CA ILE A 405 16.90 5.41 3.57
C ILE A 405 17.63 6.22 2.50
N ILE A 406 17.21 7.46 2.24
CA ILE A 406 17.90 8.35 1.28
C ILE A 406 19.35 8.61 1.73
N LEU A 407 19.57 8.93 2.99
CA LEU A 407 20.92 9.17 3.52
C LEU A 407 21.82 7.94 3.39
N LEU A 408 21.30 6.75 3.71
CA LEU A 408 22.04 5.50 3.61
C LEU A 408 22.37 5.12 2.16
N THR A 409 21.39 5.22 1.26
CA THR A 409 21.58 4.90 -0.16
C THR A 409 22.47 5.92 -0.86
N PHE A 410 22.35 7.20 -0.54
CA PHE A 410 23.28 8.24 -1.00
C PHE A 410 24.72 7.99 -0.51
N GLY A 411 24.89 7.70 0.77
CA GLY A 411 26.19 7.35 1.35
C GLY A 411 26.80 6.12 0.66
N ALA A 412 26.00 5.07 0.41
CA ALA A 412 26.41 3.87 -0.32
C ALA A 412 26.83 4.21 -1.76
N PHE A 413 26.03 5.02 -2.46
CA PHE A 413 26.31 5.46 -3.82
C PHE A 413 27.63 6.25 -3.92
N VAL A 414 27.83 7.22 -3.05
CA VAL A 414 29.06 8.03 -2.99
C VAL A 414 30.31 7.16 -2.71
N GLN A 415 30.23 6.23 -1.73
CA GLN A 415 31.34 5.32 -1.44
C GLN A 415 31.61 4.35 -2.59
N ASN A 416 30.58 3.93 -3.30
CA ASN A 416 30.72 3.11 -4.50
C ASN A 416 31.46 3.86 -5.63
N LEU A 417 31.06 5.11 -5.91
CA LEU A 417 31.75 5.96 -6.92
C LEU A 417 33.23 6.20 -6.56
N ARG A 418 33.54 6.36 -5.26
CA ARG A 418 34.90 6.55 -4.77
C ARG A 418 35.73 5.26 -4.69
N ASN A 419 35.14 4.10 -5.01
CA ASN A 419 35.76 2.77 -4.81
C ASN A 419 36.24 2.52 -3.36
N LYS A 420 35.60 3.15 -2.36
CA LYS A 420 35.97 3.09 -0.94
C LYS A 420 34.93 2.34 -0.09
N VAL A 421 34.16 1.46 -0.69
CA VAL A 421 33.07 0.73 0.01
C VAL A 421 33.58 -0.01 1.25
N THR A 422 34.72 -0.68 1.16
CA THR A 422 35.30 -1.47 2.28
C THR A 422 35.90 -0.63 3.40
N SER A 423 36.21 0.64 3.16
CA SER A 423 36.84 1.52 4.16
C SER A 423 35.83 2.15 5.13
N SER A 424 34.58 2.24 4.76
CA SER A 424 33.54 2.89 5.57
C SER A 424 32.78 1.89 6.45
N ARG A 425 33.44 1.37 7.50
CA ARG A 425 32.83 0.37 8.40
C ARG A 425 31.55 0.84 9.09
N LEU A 426 31.45 2.13 9.42
CA LEU A 426 30.25 2.69 10.03
C LEU A 426 29.06 2.60 9.07
N LEU A 427 29.24 3.03 7.82
CA LEU A 427 28.19 2.94 6.80
C LEU A 427 27.76 1.48 6.55
N LEU A 428 28.72 0.54 6.45
CA LEU A 428 28.39 -0.86 6.28
C LEU A 428 27.57 -1.42 7.45
N LYS A 429 27.88 -1.04 8.69
CA LYS A 429 27.05 -1.40 9.85
C LYS A 429 25.67 -0.76 9.78
N ALA A 430 25.59 0.51 9.41
CA ALA A 430 24.32 1.23 9.27
C ALA A 430 23.43 0.61 8.18
N LEU A 431 24.00 0.21 7.03
CA LEU A 431 23.29 -0.50 5.97
C LEU A 431 22.79 -1.88 6.41
N LEU A 432 23.60 -2.62 7.16
CA LEU A 432 23.20 -3.93 7.69
C LEU A 432 22.01 -3.82 8.65
N TRP A 433 22.08 -2.89 9.61
CA TRP A 433 21.01 -2.63 10.56
C TRP A 433 19.84 -1.85 9.95
N GLY A 434 20.07 -1.22 8.81
CA GLY A 434 19.05 -0.48 8.03
C GLY A 434 18.13 -1.36 7.19
N ILE A 435 18.36 -2.67 7.09
CA ILE A 435 17.47 -3.59 6.33
C ILE A 435 15.99 -3.45 6.72
N PRO A 436 15.59 -3.31 8.00
CA PRO A 436 14.19 -3.16 8.37
C PRO A 436 13.56 -1.80 8.02
N LEU A 437 14.35 -0.75 7.78
CA LEU A 437 13.82 0.61 7.58
C LEU A 437 12.80 0.74 6.45
N PRO A 438 13.02 0.17 5.24
CA PRO A 438 12.05 0.27 4.16
C PRO A 438 10.72 -0.44 4.51
N PHE A 439 10.78 -1.58 5.19
CA PHE A 439 9.59 -2.29 5.63
C PHE A 439 8.78 -1.45 6.63
N LEU A 440 9.45 -0.85 7.62
CA LEU A 440 8.79 0.05 8.57
C LEU A 440 8.16 1.27 7.87
N ALA A 441 8.87 1.88 6.91
CA ALA A 441 8.34 3.00 6.15
C ALA A 441 7.06 2.62 5.38
N ILE A 442 7.07 1.46 4.74
CA ILE A 442 5.94 0.94 3.97
C ILE A 442 4.75 0.59 4.87
N GLU A 443 4.98 -0.06 6.00
CA GLU A 443 3.93 -0.36 6.98
C GLU A 443 3.28 0.91 7.54
N PHE A 444 4.07 1.92 7.88
CA PHE A 444 3.54 3.22 8.28
C PHE A 444 2.72 3.88 7.15
N GLY A 445 3.21 3.82 5.91
CA GLY A 445 2.50 4.36 4.75
C GLY A 445 1.18 3.66 4.48
N TRP A 446 1.14 2.33 4.54
CA TRP A 446 -0.11 1.57 4.38
C TRP A 446 -1.07 1.78 5.54
N PHE A 447 -0.56 1.81 6.79
CA PHE A 447 -1.38 2.16 7.93
C PHE A 447 -2.05 3.53 7.74
N LEU A 448 -1.28 4.56 7.39
CA LEU A 448 -1.82 5.89 7.10
C LEU A 448 -2.87 5.87 5.97
N ALA A 449 -2.59 5.18 4.88
CA ALA A 449 -3.48 5.12 3.72
C ALA A 449 -4.85 4.53 4.07
N GLU A 450 -4.87 3.42 4.82
CA GLU A 450 -6.10 2.66 5.11
C GLU A 450 -6.79 3.11 6.40
N PHE A 451 -6.03 3.43 7.44
CA PHE A 451 -6.58 3.93 8.70
C PHE A 451 -7.07 5.39 8.57
N GLY A 452 -6.36 6.21 7.78
CA GLY A 452 -6.76 7.58 7.47
C GLY A 452 -8.00 7.68 6.57
N ARG A 453 -8.45 6.58 5.94
CA ARG A 453 -9.69 6.50 5.17
C ARG A 453 -10.91 6.18 6.03
N GLN A 454 -10.72 5.70 7.26
CA GLN A 454 -11.84 5.35 8.12
C GLN A 454 -12.75 6.56 8.40
N PRO A 455 -14.10 6.37 8.48
CA PRO A 455 -14.84 5.10 8.60
C PRO A 455 -15.24 4.46 7.25
N TRP A 456 -14.63 4.85 6.16
CA TRP A 456 -15.03 4.47 4.82
C TRP A 456 -14.34 3.19 4.31
N ALA A 457 -15.09 2.28 3.74
CA ALA A 457 -14.57 1.22 2.86
C ALA A 457 -14.26 1.80 1.47
N ILE A 458 -15.16 2.66 0.96
CA ILE A 458 -14.95 3.50 -0.22
C ILE A 458 -15.24 4.92 0.21
N TYR A 459 -14.26 5.79 0.02
CA TYR A 459 -14.30 7.15 0.53
C TYR A 459 -15.61 7.87 0.16
N GLU A 460 -16.33 8.37 1.17
CA GLU A 460 -17.62 9.07 1.09
C GLU A 460 -18.79 8.31 0.43
N VAL A 461 -18.56 7.09 -0.08
CA VAL A 461 -19.55 6.28 -0.80
C VAL A 461 -20.09 5.14 0.05
N LEU A 462 -19.21 4.36 0.67
CA LEU A 462 -19.60 3.15 1.41
C LEU A 462 -18.90 3.09 2.77
N PRO A 463 -19.66 3.21 3.88
CA PRO A 463 -19.11 3.00 5.22
C PRO A 463 -18.70 1.55 5.47
N VAL A 464 -17.64 1.34 6.24
CA VAL A 464 -17.18 0.00 6.66
C VAL A 464 -18.27 -0.75 7.43
N GLY A 465 -19.05 -0.05 8.23
CA GLY A 465 -20.11 -0.64 9.06
C GLY A 465 -21.20 -1.39 8.30
N VAL A 466 -21.41 -1.06 7.02
CA VAL A 466 -22.40 -1.72 6.14
C VAL A 466 -21.76 -2.60 5.06
N SER A 467 -20.46 -2.83 5.14
CA SER A 467 -19.68 -3.54 4.11
C SER A 467 -19.39 -5.00 4.47
N ALA A 468 -19.43 -5.35 5.76
CA ALA A 468 -19.04 -6.66 6.27
C ALA A 468 -20.10 -7.72 5.98
N SER A 469 -19.65 -8.97 5.84
CA SER A 469 -20.51 -10.14 5.69
C SER A 469 -21.29 -10.43 6.98
N ASN A 470 -22.40 -11.14 6.83
CA ASN A 470 -23.20 -11.61 7.97
C ASN A 470 -22.57 -12.87 8.58
N LEU A 471 -21.56 -12.68 9.42
CA LEU A 471 -20.81 -13.74 10.12
C LEU A 471 -21.10 -13.70 11.63
N SER A 472 -20.79 -14.78 12.32
CA SER A 472 -20.80 -14.77 13.78
C SER A 472 -19.45 -14.28 14.35
N VAL A 473 -19.48 -13.68 15.55
CA VAL A 473 -18.26 -13.30 16.28
C VAL A 473 -17.36 -14.52 16.54
N GLY A 474 -17.98 -15.71 16.77
CA GLY A 474 -17.24 -16.97 16.97
C GLY A 474 -16.47 -17.41 15.73
N ASP A 475 -17.10 -17.35 14.55
CA ASP A 475 -16.44 -17.70 13.28
C ASP A 475 -15.24 -16.79 12.99
N LEU A 476 -15.39 -15.50 13.28
CA LEU A 476 -14.31 -14.53 13.10
C LEU A 476 -13.13 -14.78 14.04
N TRP A 477 -13.37 -15.03 15.34
CA TRP A 477 -12.29 -15.39 16.26
C TRP A 477 -11.58 -16.68 15.85
N PHE A 478 -12.34 -17.67 15.37
CA PHE A 478 -11.77 -18.91 14.87
C PHE A 478 -10.88 -18.65 13.63
N SER A 479 -11.36 -17.91 12.66
CA SER A 479 -10.61 -17.58 11.43
C SER A 479 -9.39 -16.71 11.70
N ILE A 480 -9.49 -15.70 12.58
CA ILE A 480 -8.35 -14.88 13.02
C ILE A 480 -7.29 -15.77 13.70
N GLY A 481 -7.71 -16.65 14.62
CA GLY A 481 -6.81 -17.58 15.29
C GLY A 481 -6.07 -18.50 14.31
N LEU A 482 -6.79 -19.05 13.33
CA LEU A 482 -6.23 -19.90 12.29
C LEU A 482 -5.19 -19.15 11.43
N ILE A 483 -5.52 -17.93 10.97
CA ILE A 483 -4.62 -17.07 10.19
C ILE A 483 -3.37 -16.70 11.00
N CYS A 484 -3.53 -16.31 12.26
CA CYS A 484 -2.41 -15.98 13.13
C CYS A 484 -1.44 -17.15 13.32
N VAL A 485 -1.97 -18.36 13.55
CA VAL A 485 -1.14 -19.58 13.67
C VAL A 485 -0.42 -19.88 12.36
N LEU A 486 -1.12 -19.81 11.22
CA LEU A 486 -0.53 -20.05 9.90
C LEU A 486 0.60 -19.05 9.60
N TYR A 487 0.36 -17.77 9.82
CA TYR A 487 1.33 -16.71 9.58
C TYR A 487 2.52 -16.77 10.52
N PHE A 488 2.31 -17.18 11.76
CA PHE A 488 3.40 -17.45 12.70
C PHE A 488 4.37 -18.54 12.17
N PHE A 489 3.84 -19.62 11.63
CA PHE A 489 4.70 -20.64 11.01
C PHE A 489 5.36 -20.16 9.72
N PHE A 490 4.66 -19.38 8.92
CA PHE A 490 5.21 -18.81 7.69
C PHE A 490 6.39 -17.88 7.98
N ILE A 491 6.25 -16.95 8.93
CA ILE A 491 7.35 -16.03 9.26
C ILE A 491 8.56 -16.76 9.83
N ILE A 492 8.35 -17.80 10.64
CA ILE A 492 9.44 -18.63 11.16
C ILE A 492 10.16 -19.34 10.00
N ALA A 493 9.41 -19.96 9.09
CA ALA A 493 10.00 -20.67 7.95
C ALA A 493 10.78 -19.70 7.05
N GLU A 494 10.22 -18.54 6.73
CA GLU A 494 10.89 -17.54 5.92
C GLU A 494 12.14 -16.99 6.58
N MET A 495 12.05 -16.52 7.82
CA MET A 495 13.19 -15.98 8.54
C MET A 495 14.31 -17.01 8.67
N TYR A 496 13.94 -18.26 8.96
CA TYR A 496 14.92 -19.35 8.99
C TYR A 496 15.62 -19.54 7.64
N LEU A 497 14.85 -19.60 6.54
CA LEU A 497 15.40 -19.79 5.19
C LEU A 497 16.21 -18.56 4.73
N MET A 498 15.68 -17.37 4.93
CA MET A 498 16.37 -16.12 4.57
C MET A 498 17.71 -15.99 5.31
N PHE A 499 17.72 -16.16 6.63
CA PHE A 499 18.97 -16.11 7.41
C PHE A 499 19.93 -17.21 7.04
N LYS A 500 19.44 -18.44 6.84
CA LYS A 500 20.27 -19.58 6.44
C LYS A 500 20.99 -19.29 5.12
N TYR A 501 20.25 -18.92 4.08
CA TYR A 501 20.84 -18.72 2.76
C TYR A 501 21.63 -17.42 2.66
N ALA A 502 21.22 -16.34 3.32
CA ALA A 502 22.01 -15.13 3.41
C ALA A 502 23.36 -15.37 4.13
N ARG A 503 23.39 -16.20 5.19
CA ARG A 503 24.64 -16.56 5.88
C ARG A 503 25.55 -17.47 5.07
N LEU A 504 24.99 -18.44 4.35
CA LEU A 504 25.74 -19.32 3.46
C LEU A 504 26.37 -18.56 2.30
N GLY A 505 25.69 -17.53 1.79
CA GLY A 505 26.15 -16.73 0.66
C GLY A 505 26.09 -17.50 -0.67
N PRO A 506 26.96 -17.17 -1.65
CA PRO A 506 26.99 -17.83 -2.96
C PRO A 506 27.10 -19.36 -2.88
N SER A 507 27.67 -19.89 -1.81
CA SER A 507 27.75 -21.34 -1.52
C SER A 507 26.40 -22.04 -1.42
N ALA A 508 25.35 -21.28 -1.14
CA ALA A 508 24.00 -21.83 -1.01
C ALA A 508 23.44 -22.46 -2.29
N LEU A 509 24.04 -22.20 -3.44
CA LEU A 509 23.48 -22.57 -4.74
C LEU A 509 23.92 -23.94 -5.24
N LYS A 510 24.97 -24.55 -4.67
CA LYS A 510 25.51 -25.88 -5.03
C LYS A 510 25.73 -26.07 -6.55
N THR A 511 26.06 -25.03 -7.27
CA THR A 511 26.24 -25.10 -8.73
C THR A 511 27.69 -25.27 -9.15
N GLY A 512 28.57 -25.59 -8.20
CA GLY A 512 29.94 -26.04 -8.47
C GLY A 512 30.89 -24.96 -8.99
N LYS A 513 30.59 -23.68 -8.80
CA LYS A 513 31.42 -22.58 -9.30
C LYS A 513 31.43 -21.34 -8.39
N TYR A 514 31.20 -21.52 -7.09
CA TYR A 514 31.25 -20.41 -6.17
C TYR A 514 32.65 -20.14 -5.67
N TYR A 515 32.89 -18.90 -5.27
CA TYR A 515 34.23 -18.41 -4.91
C TYR A 515 34.95 -19.26 -3.88
N PHE A 516 34.25 -19.89 -2.95
CA PHE A 516 34.86 -20.72 -1.93
C PHE A 516 35.07 -22.18 -2.40
N GLU A 517 34.29 -22.70 -3.37
CA GLU A 517 34.50 -23.98 -4.00
C GLU A 517 35.69 -23.96 -4.97
N GLN A 518 36.01 -22.80 -5.54
CA GLN A 518 37.17 -22.59 -6.39
C GLN A 518 38.48 -22.49 -5.61
N SER A 519 38.43 -22.08 -4.34
CA SER A 519 39.61 -22.00 -3.47
C SER A 519 39.99 -23.33 -2.79
N SER A 520 39.15 -24.35 -2.90
CA SER A 520 39.41 -25.69 -2.36
C SER A 520 40.02 -26.66 -3.39
N LYS A 521 40.37 -26.17 -4.57
CA LYS A 521 41.20 -26.85 -5.56
C LYS A 521 42.60 -26.23 -5.62
#